data_40d5a1388f5045f64f0d1910da12fb39
#
_entry.id   40d5a1388f5045f64f0d1910da12fb39
#
_cell.length_a   1.000
_cell.length_b   1.000
_cell.length_c   1.000
_cell.angle_alpha   90.00
_cell.angle_beta   90.00
_cell.angle_gamma   90.00
#
_symmetry.space_group_name_H-M   'P 1'
#
loop_
_entity.id
_entity.type
_entity.pdbx_description
1 polymer ?
#
loop_
_entity_poly.entity_id
_entity_poly.type
_entity_poly.pdbx_seq_one_letter_code
_entity_poly.pdbx_strand_id
1 'polypeptide(L)'
;MNFRVITLGMLLITSTLLTGCYKWGARAYDRFPETTALDNTYHYEGKVIIIGAGASGLAAARILEQNNINYEIFEATNNYGGRLQKDTLFADFPIDLGAEWIHNQPGILNKLIGLPGDSTSEELIPYRLENAYTWDGSNYEQTEKQELDDYFNFFPEYKFKNSTWFDYVNNNFASYVKHNIRFNTPVSEIDYSGDHVIVTAKNGEVYVADKILLTVSVGVLQSNSIKFSPEINNRRERALNRVEFLPGFKLIMKFSEKFYPEAIDFSASTGDHGYYDMAFKKESQDFILTLLSTGKSPEEYFEAETETEIVSSALMELDEIFEGKASSTYLGEYIIRDWGNHEFTLGTWTNAATNKNFNLNALNESLDGKVYFAGEINDPHHQMGVPGAILSGYLSINELLTD
;
A
#
# COMPACT_ATOMS: atom_id res chain seq x y z
N MET A 1 -18.46 -30.80 15.99
CA MET A 1 -17.98 -29.53 16.53
C MET A 1 -17.71 -28.64 15.31
N ASN A 2 -18.72 -27.86 14.92
CA ASN A 2 -18.65 -27.01 13.73
C ASN A 2 -17.91 -25.72 14.10
N PHE A 3 -16.67 -25.58 13.67
CA PHE A 3 -15.98 -24.30 13.71
C PHE A 3 -16.64 -23.38 12.67
N ARG A 4 -17.49 -22.47 13.11
CA ARG A 4 -17.85 -21.29 12.34
C ARG A 4 -16.63 -20.38 12.34
N VAL A 5 -15.95 -20.32 11.23
CA VAL A 5 -14.89 -19.34 10.97
C VAL A 5 -15.61 -18.03 10.68
N ILE A 6 -15.61 -17.13 11.64
CA ILE A 6 -16.12 -15.77 11.47
C ILE A 6 -15.07 -14.99 10.70
N THR A 7 -15.48 -14.39 9.60
CA THR A 7 -14.65 -13.56 8.74
C THR A 7 -14.55 -12.19 9.38
N LEU A 8 -13.57 -11.96 10.21
CA LEU A 8 -13.11 -10.61 10.47
C LEU A 8 -12.37 -10.14 9.21
N GLY A 9 -13.03 -9.37 8.38
CA GLY A 9 -12.47 -8.84 7.13
C GLY A 9 -11.21 -8.02 7.39
N MET A 10 -10.81 -7.15 6.64
CA MET A 10 -9.57 -6.44 6.53
C MET A 10 -8.93 -5.81 7.77
N LEU A 11 -9.67 -5.62 8.83
CA LEU A 11 -9.03 -5.37 10.15
C LEU A 11 -8.30 -6.61 10.62
N LEU A 12 -8.60 -7.75 10.01
CA LEU A 12 -8.12 -9.10 10.22
C LEU A 12 -8.04 -9.78 8.85
N ILE A 13 -6.94 -9.62 8.12
CA ILE A 13 -6.74 -10.17 6.78
C ILE A 13 -7.14 -11.65 6.70
N THR A 14 -8.24 -11.95 6.01
CA THR A 14 -8.65 -13.20 5.37
C THR A 14 -8.70 -14.50 6.18
N SER A 15 -9.85 -14.88 6.72
CA SER A 15 -10.07 -16.17 7.39
C SER A 15 -10.43 -17.36 6.47
N THR A 16 -10.80 -17.16 5.22
CA THR A 16 -11.29 -18.25 4.35
C THR A 16 -10.22 -19.11 3.68
N LEU A 17 -8.93 -18.81 3.84
CA LEU A 17 -7.82 -19.59 3.26
C LEU A 17 -6.83 -20.16 4.29
N LEU A 18 -7.12 -20.04 5.56
CA LEU A 18 -6.16 -20.27 6.63
C LEU A 18 -5.87 -21.74 6.98
N THR A 19 -6.61 -22.72 6.50
CA THR A 19 -6.30 -24.13 6.82
C THR A 19 -5.11 -24.71 6.06
N GLY A 20 -4.64 -24.07 4.98
CA GLY A 20 -3.48 -24.50 4.19
C GLY A 20 -2.26 -23.58 4.27
N CYS A 21 -2.44 -22.28 4.51
CA CYS A 21 -1.35 -21.28 4.55
C CYS A 21 -0.83 -21.00 5.97
N TYR A 22 -1.49 -21.48 7.00
CA TYR A 22 -1.21 -21.21 8.41
C TYR A 22 0.23 -21.48 8.87
N LYS A 23 0.94 -22.38 8.23
CA LYS A 23 2.34 -22.70 8.59
C LYS A 23 3.40 -21.97 7.76
N TRP A 24 3.02 -21.32 6.65
CA TRP A 24 3.96 -20.65 5.74
C TRP A 24 3.99 -19.12 5.91
N GLY A 25 2.85 -18.51 6.21
CA GLY A 25 2.73 -17.05 6.26
C GLY A 25 3.60 -16.40 7.35
N ALA A 26 3.45 -16.82 8.59
CA ALA A 26 4.13 -16.19 9.73
C ALA A 26 5.67 -16.27 9.67
N ARG A 27 6.24 -17.27 8.99
CA ARG A 27 7.70 -17.39 8.83
C ARG A 27 8.25 -16.68 7.60
N ALA A 28 7.41 -16.35 6.63
CA ALA A 28 7.84 -15.63 5.43
C ALA A 28 8.05 -14.14 5.72
N TYR A 29 7.22 -13.54 6.56
CA TYR A 29 7.31 -12.13 6.93
C TYR A 29 8.56 -11.76 7.75
N ASP A 30 9.28 -12.73 8.31
CA ASP A 30 10.53 -12.50 9.06
C ASP A 30 11.81 -12.74 8.24
N ARG A 31 11.68 -13.14 6.97
CA ARG A 31 12.85 -13.38 6.10
C ARG A 31 13.32 -12.08 5.47
N PHE A 32 14.28 -11.47 6.08
CA PHE A 32 15.05 -10.38 5.47
C PHE A 32 16.32 -10.91 4.80
N PRO A 33 16.75 -10.33 3.67
CA PRO A 33 18.09 -10.56 3.18
C PRO A 33 19.10 -10.17 4.27
N GLU A 34 20.18 -10.94 4.43
CA GLU A 34 21.21 -10.70 5.45
C GLU A 34 21.94 -9.37 5.23
N THR A 35 21.99 -8.89 3.98
CA THR A 35 22.54 -7.59 3.60
C THR A 35 21.50 -6.83 2.78
N THR A 36 21.32 -5.54 3.06
CA THR A 36 20.51 -4.68 2.20
C THR A 36 21.35 -4.21 1.01
N ALA A 37 20.68 -3.85 -0.10
CA ALA A 37 21.38 -3.23 -1.23
C ALA A 37 22.05 -1.90 -0.86
N LEU A 38 21.68 -1.28 0.28
CA LEU A 38 22.31 -0.09 0.84
C LEU A 38 23.76 -0.34 1.30
N ASP A 39 24.14 -1.58 1.58
CA ASP A 39 25.48 -1.95 2.01
C ASP A 39 26.45 -2.16 0.84
N ASN A 40 25.93 -2.22 -0.38
CA ASN A 40 26.71 -2.50 -1.59
C ASN A 40 27.25 -1.21 -2.21
N THR A 41 28.43 -1.33 -2.84
CA THR A 41 28.98 -0.28 -3.71
C THR A 41 28.83 -0.70 -5.15
N TYR A 42 28.27 0.20 -5.96
CA TYR A 42 28.04 -0.03 -7.38
C TYR A 42 28.81 0.96 -8.24
N HIS A 43 29.26 0.49 -9.41
CA HIS A 43 29.86 1.32 -10.44
C HIS A 43 29.05 1.16 -11.73
N TYR A 44 28.39 2.22 -12.13
CA TYR A 44 27.58 2.25 -13.36
C TYR A 44 27.70 3.63 -14.00
N GLU A 45 28.13 3.70 -15.25
CA GLU A 45 28.37 4.96 -15.97
C GLU A 45 27.16 5.45 -16.78
N GLY A 46 26.15 4.59 -16.95
CA GLY A 46 24.94 4.92 -17.69
C GLY A 46 23.96 5.81 -16.90
N LYS A 47 22.95 6.32 -17.61
CA LYS A 47 21.82 7.04 -17.02
C LYS A 47 20.66 6.10 -16.73
N VAL A 48 20.09 6.19 -15.53
CA VAL A 48 18.88 5.47 -15.11
C VAL A 48 17.70 6.42 -15.02
N ILE A 49 16.54 6.06 -15.58
CA ILE A 49 15.27 6.73 -15.27
C ILE A 49 14.42 5.79 -14.41
N ILE A 50 13.95 6.30 -13.27
CA ILE A 50 12.97 5.64 -12.42
C ILE A 50 11.60 6.24 -12.74
N ILE A 51 10.60 5.40 -13.04
CA ILE A 51 9.24 5.83 -13.33
C ILE A 51 8.36 5.48 -12.13
N GLY A 52 7.98 6.51 -11.38
CA GLY A 52 7.23 6.45 -10.13
C GLY A 52 8.07 6.82 -8.91
N ALA A 53 7.62 7.83 -8.15
CA ALA A 53 8.22 8.26 -6.88
C ALA A 53 7.46 7.69 -5.67
N GLY A 54 6.99 6.45 -5.74
CA GLY A 54 6.47 5.67 -4.62
C GLY A 54 7.60 5.06 -3.76
N ALA A 55 7.25 4.31 -2.71
CA ALA A 55 8.22 3.71 -1.79
C ALA A 55 9.31 2.89 -2.51
N SER A 56 8.94 2.12 -3.53
CA SER A 56 9.87 1.31 -4.33
C SER A 56 10.87 2.16 -5.11
N GLY A 57 10.37 3.14 -5.87
CA GLY A 57 11.22 4.03 -6.67
C GLY A 57 12.14 4.90 -5.82
N LEU A 58 11.64 5.41 -4.69
CA LEU A 58 12.43 6.21 -3.75
C LEU A 58 13.54 5.39 -3.08
N ALA A 59 13.25 4.13 -2.73
CA ALA A 59 14.24 3.21 -2.16
C ALA A 59 15.34 2.87 -3.18
N ALA A 60 14.96 2.58 -4.42
CA ALA A 60 15.90 2.36 -5.52
C ALA A 60 16.77 3.59 -5.80
N ALA A 61 16.14 4.77 -5.86
CA ALA A 61 16.85 6.04 -6.07
C ALA A 61 17.89 6.32 -4.98
N ARG A 62 17.59 5.94 -3.71
CA ARG A 62 18.53 6.10 -2.59
C ARG A 62 19.84 5.36 -2.83
N ILE A 63 19.80 4.19 -3.46
CA ILE A 63 21.00 3.44 -3.84
C ILE A 63 21.78 4.15 -4.94
N LEU A 64 21.09 4.65 -5.98
CA LEU A 64 21.72 5.40 -7.06
C LEU A 64 22.41 6.66 -6.54
N GLU A 65 21.75 7.43 -5.68
CA GLU A 65 22.28 8.62 -5.03
C GLU A 65 23.53 8.32 -4.21
N GLN A 66 23.46 7.28 -3.37
CA GLN A 66 24.57 6.86 -2.51
C GLN A 66 25.83 6.46 -3.30
N ASN A 67 25.63 5.94 -4.51
CA ASN A 67 26.72 5.50 -5.40
C ASN A 67 27.08 6.53 -6.46
N ASN A 68 26.55 7.75 -6.42
CA ASN A 68 26.76 8.82 -7.39
C ASN A 68 26.47 8.39 -8.85
N ILE A 69 25.48 7.54 -9.07
CA ILE A 69 25.04 7.10 -10.37
C ILE A 69 24.08 8.16 -10.95
N ASN A 70 24.20 8.47 -12.24
CA ASN A 70 23.34 9.44 -12.90
C ASN A 70 21.89 8.92 -13.05
N TYR A 71 20.90 9.62 -12.47
CA TYR A 71 19.51 9.23 -12.55
C TYR A 71 18.53 10.41 -12.50
N GLU A 72 17.30 10.18 -12.96
CA GLU A 72 16.12 11.02 -12.75
C GLU A 72 14.94 10.16 -12.30
N ILE A 73 14.02 10.74 -11.53
CA ILE A 73 12.76 10.10 -11.13
C ILE A 73 11.62 10.84 -11.81
N PHE A 74 10.75 10.16 -12.54
CA PHE A 74 9.56 10.74 -13.14
C PHE A 74 8.35 10.36 -12.30
N GLU A 75 7.67 11.40 -11.78
CA GLU A 75 6.45 11.24 -10.99
C GLU A 75 5.28 11.89 -11.75
N ALA A 76 4.20 11.13 -11.88
CA ALA A 76 3.03 11.54 -12.63
C ALA A 76 2.26 12.69 -11.96
N THR A 77 2.27 12.73 -10.63
CA THR A 77 1.57 13.72 -9.80
C THR A 77 2.47 14.89 -9.40
N ASN A 78 1.93 15.80 -8.62
CA ASN A 78 2.68 16.93 -8.05
C ASN A 78 3.33 16.59 -6.70
N ASN A 79 3.23 15.35 -6.22
CA ASN A 79 3.77 14.90 -4.94
C ASN A 79 4.35 13.48 -5.05
N TYR A 80 5.34 13.15 -4.22
CA TYR A 80 5.90 11.81 -4.11
C TYR A 80 5.18 10.99 -3.03
N GLY A 81 5.54 9.72 -2.92
CA GLY A 81 5.01 8.77 -1.94
C GLY A 81 4.02 7.76 -2.54
N GLY A 82 3.41 8.06 -3.68
CA GLY A 82 2.41 7.19 -4.30
C GLY A 82 1.21 6.97 -3.36
N ARG A 83 0.95 5.71 -2.96
CA ARG A 83 -0.10 5.34 -1.99
C ARG A 83 0.28 5.63 -0.53
N LEU A 84 1.40 6.28 -0.27
CA LEU A 84 1.79 6.82 1.03
C LEU A 84 1.52 8.32 1.02
N GLN A 85 0.41 8.73 1.57
CA GLN A 85 0.05 10.13 1.72
C GLN A 85 -0.44 10.36 3.14
N LYS A 86 -0.29 11.58 3.63
CA LYS A 86 -0.75 11.96 4.97
C LYS A 86 -1.54 13.26 4.95
N ASP A 87 -2.39 13.41 5.95
CA ASP A 87 -2.97 14.69 6.35
C ASP A 87 -2.49 15.07 7.76
N THR A 88 -2.30 16.36 7.99
CA THR A 88 -1.84 16.91 9.28
C THR A 88 -2.72 18.08 9.78
N LEU A 89 -3.85 18.28 9.12
CA LEU A 89 -4.76 19.41 9.41
C LEU A 89 -6.11 18.94 9.96
N PHE A 90 -6.52 17.73 9.60
CA PHE A 90 -7.82 17.19 9.96
C PHE A 90 -7.91 16.77 11.43
N ALA A 91 -6.81 16.34 12.03
CA ALA A 91 -6.74 15.91 13.43
C ALA A 91 -5.52 16.52 14.13
N ASP A 92 -5.49 16.39 15.47
CA ASP A 92 -4.36 16.77 16.33
C ASP A 92 -3.19 15.77 16.26
N PHE A 93 -3.27 14.76 15.36
CA PHE A 93 -2.22 13.81 15.04
C PHE A 93 -2.16 13.57 13.49
N PRO A 94 -1.02 13.14 12.96
CA PRO A 94 -0.93 12.87 11.53
C PRO A 94 -1.72 11.62 11.13
N ILE A 95 -2.45 11.71 10.02
CA ILE A 95 -3.33 10.66 9.47
C ILE A 95 -2.69 10.07 8.22
N ASP A 96 -2.57 8.73 8.17
CA ASP A 96 -2.25 8.01 6.95
C ASP A 96 -3.47 7.92 6.03
N LEU A 97 -3.40 8.55 4.87
CA LEU A 97 -4.45 8.49 3.84
C LEU A 97 -4.37 7.22 2.97
N GLY A 98 -3.28 6.48 3.04
CA GLY A 98 -3.03 5.24 2.33
C GLY A 98 -2.65 4.10 3.27
N ALA A 99 -1.49 3.49 3.05
CA ALA A 99 -0.97 2.46 3.95
C ALA A 99 -0.78 3.02 5.36
N GLU A 100 -1.18 2.26 6.36
CA GLU A 100 -1.24 2.69 7.74
C GLU A 100 -0.64 1.67 8.72
N TRP A 101 -0.97 0.38 8.54
CA TRP A 101 -0.49 -0.67 9.43
C TRP A 101 0.91 -1.15 9.08
N ILE A 102 1.62 -1.60 10.11
CA ILE A 102 2.90 -2.31 10.03
C ILE A 102 2.61 -3.75 10.38
N HIS A 103 2.48 -4.61 9.35
CA HIS A 103 2.12 -6.04 9.47
C HIS A 103 3.30 -6.94 9.83
N ASN A 104 4.33 -6.39 10.47
CA ASN A 104 5.58 -7.07 10.79
C ASN A 104 6.03 -6.70 12.20
N GLN A 105 7.01 -7.44 12.72
CA GLN A 105 7.69 -7.03 13.96
C GLN A 105 8.38 -5.65 13.77
N PRO A 106 8.43 -4.80 14.82
CA PRO A 106 8.96 -3.42 14.72
C PRO A 106 10.37 -3.32 14.15
N GLY A 107 11.20 -4.32 14.34
CA GLY A 107 12.57 -4.39 13.81
C GLY A 107 12.65 -4.32 12.28
N ILE A 108 11.53 -4.56 11.56
CA ILE A 108 11.49 -4.39 10.11
C ILE A 108 11.91 -2.98 9.70
N LEU A 109 11.47 -1.96 10.42
CA LEU A 109 11.77 -0.57 10.10
C LEU A 109 13.28 -0.29 10.09
N ASN A 110 14.03 -0.84 11.06
CA ASN A 110 15.47 -0.73 11.06
C ASN A 110 16.12 -1.51 9.91
N LYS A 111 15.67 -2.73 9.67
CA LYS A 111 16.20 -3.59 8.60
C LYS A 111 16.02 -2.96 7.20
N LEU A 112 14.90 -2.28 6.96
CA LEU A 112 14.65 -1.59 5.69
C LEU A 112 15.66 -0.47 5.39
N ILE A 113 16.30 0.08 6.39
CA ILE A 113 17.30 1.16 6.25
C ILE A 113 18.74 0.68 6.56
N GLY A 114 18.95 -0.63 6.59
CA GLY A 114 20.30 -1.22 6.80
C GLY A 114 20.79 -1.14 8.25
N LEU A 115 19.91 -0.86 9.22
CA LEU A 115 20.31 -0.84 10.63
C LEU A 115 20.05 -2.22 11.27
N PRO A 116 20.97 -2.68 12.14
CA PRO A 116 20.80 -3.95 12.86
C PRO A 116 19.75 -3.84 13.97
N GLY A 117 19.21 -5.00 14.36
CA GLY A 117 18.39 -5.14 15.56
C GLY A 117 16.91 -5.38 15.28
N ASP A 118 16.22 -5.84 16.32
CA ASP A 118 14.79 -6.21 16.30
C ASP A 118 13.89 -5.11 16.89
N SER A 119 14.44 -3.92 17.17
CA SER A 119 13.74 -2.74 17.66
C SER A 119 13.86 -1.58 16.67
N THR A 120 13.01 -0.57 16.81
CA THR A 120 13.05 0.67 16.01
C THR A 120 13.09 1.87 16.92
N SER A 121 13.59 3.00 16.43
CA SER A 121 13.48 4.30 17.10
C SER A 121 12.11 4.95 16.90
N GLU A 122 11.29 4.43 15.97
CA GLU A 122 9.94 4.91 15.75
C GLU A 122 9.03 4.57 16.93
N GLU A 123 8.21 5.51 17.35
CA GLU A 123 7.20 5.30 18.39
C GLU A 123 5.99 4.60 17.79
N LEU A 124 5.77 3.34 18.19
CA LEU A 124 4.72 2.48 17.63
C LEU A 124 3.67 2.14 18.69
N ILE A 125 2.43 2.05 18.24
CA ILE A 125 1.30 1.51 18.98
C ILE A 125 1.10 0.05 18.55
N PRO A 126 1.20 -0.94 19.46
CA PRO A 126 0.71 -2.28 19.16
C PRO A 126 -0.79 -2.24 18.87
N TYR A 127 -1.17 -2.59 17.63
CA TYR A 127 -2.57 -2.61 17.23
C TYR A 127 -3.20 -3.95 17.64
N ARG A 128 -3.59 -4.00 18.91
CA ARG A 128 -4.29 -5.13 19.51
C ARG A 128 -5.63 -4.64 20.03
N LEU A 129 -6.69 -5.07 19.38
CA LEU A 129 -8.06 -4.68 19.70
C LEU A 129 -8.57 -5.48 20.91
N GLU A 130 -9.31 -4.82 21.77
CA GLU A 130 -10.00 -5.40 22.92
C GLU A 130 -11.52 -5.22 22.82
N ASN A 131 -11.96 -4.25 22.03
CA ASN A 131 -13.34 -3.86 21.84
C ASN A 131 -13.68 -3.80 20.35
N ALA A 132 -13.74 -4.95 19.69
CA ALA A 132 -14.09 -5.11 18.28
C ALA A 132 -15.44 -5.85 18.14
N TYR A 133 -16.18 -5.51 17.08
CA TYR A 133 -17.50 -6.05 16.79
C TYR A 133 -17.61 -6.49 15.33
N THR A 134 -18.55 -7.38 15.07
CA THR A 134 -18.99 -7.76 13.73
C THR A 134 -20.42 -7.31 13.50
N TRP A 135 -20.73 -6.92 12.28
CA TRP A 135 -22.08 -6.62 11.78
C TRP A 135 -22.39 -7.48 10.57
N ASP A 136 -23.46 -8.28 10.62
CA ASP A 136 -23.88 -9.17 9.51
C ASP A 136 -25.08 -8.64 8.71
N GLY A 137 -25.49 -7.37 8.94
CA GLY A 137 -26.71 -6.75 8.40
C GLY A 137 -27.94 -6.89 9.31
N SER A 138 -27.79 -7.58 10.45
CA SER A 138 -28.90 -7.79 11.40
C SER A 138 -28.42 -7.91 12.85
N ASN A 139 -27.26 -8.47 13.05
CA ASN A 139 -26.69 -8.74 14.37
C ASN A 139 -25.40 -7.97 14.57
N TYR A 140 -25.32 -7.24 15.69
CA TYR A 140 -24.14 -6.54 16.15
C TYR A 140 -23.56 -7.30 17.34
N GLU A 141 -22.50 -8.06 17.10
CA GLU A 141 -21.92 -8.99 18.07
C GLU A 141 -20.48 -8.63 18.42
N GLN A 142 -20.15 -8.66 19.69
CA GLN A 142 -18.77 -8.46 20.13
C GLN A 142 -17.92 -9.68 19.75
N THR A 143 -16.75 -9.43 19.16
CA THR A 143 -15.79 -10.48 18.85
C THR A 143 -15.20 -11.02 20.15
N GLU A 144 -15.16 -12.35 20.27
CA GLU A 144 -14.64 -13.02 21.46
C GLU A 144 -13.17 -12.66 21.70
N LYS A 145 -12.85 -12.31 22.95
CA LYS A 145 -11.48 -11.92 23.33
C LYS A 145 -10.43 -12.97 22.94
N GLN A 146 -10.74 -14.27 23.09
CA GLN A 146 -9.84 -15.34 22.72
C GLN A 146 -9.52 -15.34 21.23
N GLU A 147 -10.49 -15.04 20.38
CA GLU A 147 -10.33 -14.94 18.92
C GLU A 147 -9.40 -13.79 18.56
N LEU A 148 -9.61 -12.60 19.14
CA LEU A 148 -8.73 -11.45 18.96
C LEU A 148 -7.29 -11.75 19.44
N ASP A 149 -7.14 -12.34 20.61
CA ASP A 149 -5.83 -12.70 21.15
C ASP A 149 -5.10 -13.72 20.26
N ASP A 150 -5.79 -14.73 19.75
CA ASP A 150 -5.22 -15.73 18.86
C ASP A 150 -4.78 -15.09 17.52
N TYR A 151 -5.61 -14.19 16.98
CA TYR A 151 -5.26 -13.46 15.77
C TYR A 151 -4.00 -12.60 15.95
N PHE A 152 -3.99 -11.68 16.92
CA PHE A 152 -2.87 -10.76 17.12
C PHE A 152 -1.59 -11.42 17.66
N ASN A 153 -1.68 -12.61 18.26
CA ASN A 153 -0.51 -13.41 18.58
C ASN A 153 0.12 -14.04 17.34
N PHE A 154 -0.69 -14.32 16.33
CA PHE A 154 -0.23 -14.90 15.08
C PHE A 154 0.20 -13.83 14.06
N PHE A 155 -0.55 -12.73 13.97
CA PHE A 155 -0.31 -11.59 13.09
C PHE A 155 -0.06 -10.33 13.93
N PRO A 156 1.20 -10.03 14.25
CA PRO A 156 1.51 -8.80 14.97
C PRO A 156 1.26 -7.58 14.09
N GLU A 157 0.50 -6.64 14.62
CA GLU A 157 0.09 -5.41 13.94
C GLU A 157 0.52 -4.20 14.76
N TYR A 158 1.04 -3.18 14.09
CA TYR A 158 1.44 -1.92 14.70
C TYR A 158 0.99 -0.73 13.86
N LYS A 159 0.87 0.43 14.51
CA LYS A 159 0.67 1.73 13.87
C LYS A 159 1.71 2.72 14.40
N PHE A 160 2.07 3.70 13.60
CA PHE A 160 2.85 4.84 14.09
C PHE A 160 2.04 5.65 15.10
N LYS A 161 2.65 6.06 16.21
CA LYS A 161 1.99 6.87 17.23
C LYS A 161 1.87 8.33 16.80
N ASN A 162 3.00 8.95 16.45
CA ASN A 162 3.13 10.37 16.14
C ASN A 162 3.70 10.66 14.75
N SER A 163 3.79 9.61 13.90
CA SER A 163 4.38 9.62 12.58
C SER A 163 3.46 8.86 11.61
N THR A 164 3.89 8.67 10.37
CA THR A 164 3.17 7.97 9.31
C THR A 164 4.15 7.16 8.45
N TRP A 165 3.65 6.23 7.64
CA TRP A 165 4.47 5.61 6.60
C TRP A 165 5.07 6.64 5.62
N PHE A 166 4.31 7.71 5.33
CA PHE A 166 4.84 8.81 4.52
C PHE A 166 6.07 9.45 5.17
N ASP A 167 6.01 9.74 6.47
CA ASP A 167 7.13 10.33 7.21
C ASP A 167 8.34 9.40 7.23
N TYR A 168 8.11 8.11 7.49
CA TYR A 168 9.17 7.12 7.47
C TYR A 168 9.88 7.08 6.11
N VAL A 169 9.13 7.01 5.01
CA VAL A 169 9.70 6.98 3.65
C VAL A 169 10.33 8.32 3.28
N ASN A 170 9.72 9.44 3.67
CA ASN A 170 10.31 10.76 3.48
C ASN A 170 11.69 10.88 4.16
N ASN A 171 11.75 10.53 5.43
CA ASN A 171 12.95 10.74 6.25
C ASN A 171 14.11 9.84 5.83
N ASN A 172 13.80 8.61 5.43
CA ASN A 172 14.83 7.61 5.15
C ASN A 172 15.18 7.49 3.65
N PHE A 173 14.33 7.97 2.74
CA PHE A 173 14.54 7.83 1.30
C PHE A 173 14.35 9.16 0.55
N ALA A 174 13.15 9.72 0.54
CA ALA A 174 12.83 10.87 -0.31
C ALA A 174 13.66 12.11 0.00
N SER A 175 13.98 12.38 1.27
CA SER A 175 14.79 13.53 1.68
C SER A 175 16.17 13.59 1.00
N TYR A 176 16.70 12.45 0.59
CA TYR A 176 18.01 12.35 -0.09
C TYR A 176 17.91 12.52 -1.60
N VAL A 177 16.78 12.18 -2.21
CA VAL A 177 16.63 12.01 -3.67
C VAL A 177 15.62 12.95 -4.31
N LYS A 178 14.82 13.69 -3.53
CA LYS A 178 13.72 14.54 -4.03
C LYS A 178 14.16 15.63 -5.00
N HIS A 179 15.43 16.03 -4.97
CA HIS A 179 15.98 17.03 -5.89
C HIS A 179 16.08 16.50 -7.34
N ASN A 180 16.03 15.18 -7.55
CA ASN A 180 16.03 14.52 -8.85
C ASN A 180 14.64 14.07 -9.29
N ILE A 181 13.56 14.46 -8.56
CA ILE A 181 12.19 14.14 -8.95
C ILE A 181 11.67 15.19 -9.94
N ARG A 182 11.22 14.71 -11.09
CA ARG A 182 10.48 15.47 -12.07
C ARG A 182 8.99 15.18 -11.90
N PHE A 183 8.30 16.11 -11.24
CA PHE A 183 6.86 16.03 -11.01
C PHE A 183 6.04 16.33 -12.25
N ASN A 184 4.75 15.98 -12.23
CA ASN A 184 3.79 16.21 -13.33
C ASN A 184 4.29 15.66 -14.66
N THR A 185 5.00 14.53 -14.63
CA THR A 185 5.62 13.89 -15.78
C THR A 185 5.09 12.46 -15.94
N PRO A 186 3.78 12.28 -16.23
CA PRO A 186 3.22 10.97 -16.49
C PRO A 186 3.78 10.41 -17.80
N VAL A 187 4.35 9.20 -17.72
CA VAL A 187 4.92 8.50 -18.89
C VAL A 187 3.79 7.83 -19.67
N SER A 188 3.84 7.94 -21.00
CA SER A 188 2.88 7.33 -21.92
C SER A 188 3.47 6.26 -22.82
N GLU A 189 4.79 6.25 -23.04
CA GLU A 189 5.45 5.29 -23.92
C GLU A 189 6.89 5.00 -23.48
N ILE A 190 7.31 3.75 -23.63
CA ILE A 190 8.66 3.26 -23.35
C ILE A 190 9.11 2.48 -24.58
N ASP A 191 10.07 3.01 -25.33
CA ASP A 191 10.68 2.32 -26.47
C ASP A 191 12.09 1.84 -26.09
N TYR A 192 12.26 0.53 -26.00
CA TYR A 192 13.52 -0.15 -25.66
C TYR A 192 14.11 -0.98 -26.83
N SER A 193 13.63 -0.71 -28.06
CA SER A 193 14.05 -1.43 -29.28
C SER A 193 15.47 -1.06 -29.75
N GLY A 194 15.95 0.14 -29.40
CA GLY A 194 17.29 0.64 -29.77
C GLY A 194 18.35 0.33 -28.71
N ASP A 195 19.54 0.93 -28.84
CA ASP A 195 20.64 0.78 -27.88
C ASP A 195 20.29 1.45 -26.52
N HIS A 196 19.56 2.52 -26.55
CA HIS A 196 19.06 3.25 -25.38
C HIS A 196 17.53 3.11 -25.27
N VAL A 197 17.01 3.34 -24.07
CA VAL A 197 15.57 3.42 -23.83
C VAL A 197 15.09 4.85 -24.05
N ILE A 198 14.04 5.00 -24.84
CA ILE A 198 13.35 6.27 -25.07
C ILE A 198 12.07 6.27 -24.24
N VAL A 199 11.93 7.26 -23.35
CA VAL A 199 10.76 7.48 -22.51
C VAL A 199 10.01 8.70 -22.99
N THR A 200 8.74 8.55 -23.36
CA THR A 200 7.88 9.65 -23.80
C THR A 200 6.84 9.96 -22.73
N ALA A 201 6.80 11.19 -22.27
CA ALA A 201 5.77 11.69 -21.35
C ALA A 201 4.47 12.03 -22.08
N LYS A 202 3.34 12.07 -21.37
CA LYS A 202 2.01 12.43 -21.94
C LYS A 202 1.98 13.80 -22.61
N ASN A 203 2.85 14.74 -22.21
CA ASN A 203 2.98 16.06 -22.81
C ASN A 203 3.81 16.07 -24.10
N GLY A 204 4.33 14.92 -24.54
CA GLY A 204 5.15 14.75 -25.74
C GLY A 204 6.65 14.99 -25.55
N GLU A 205 7.10 15.32 -24.34
CA GLU A 205 8.54 15.40 -24.06
C GLU A 205 9.18 14.02 -24.11
N VAL A 206 10.40 13.97 -24.68
CA VAL A 206 11.14 12.73 -24.91
C VAL A 206 12.45 12.75 -24.11
N TYR A 207 12.72 11.64 -23.44
CA TYR A 207 13.89 11.47 -22.60
C TYR A 207 14.62 10.18 -22.99
N VAL A 208 15.93 10.16 -22.80
CA VAL A 208 16.78 9.02 -23.13
C VAL A 208 17.51 8.53 -21.87
N ALA A 209 17.55 7.22 -21.68
CA ALA A 209 18.29 6.56 -20.63
C ALA A 209 18.92 5.26 -21.15
N ASP A 210 19.90 4.74 -20.44
CA ASP A 210 20.48 3.44 -20.73
C ASP A 210 19.61 2.31 -20.18
N LYS A 211 19.09 2.50 -18.98
CA LYS A 211 18.16 1.56 -18.33
C LYS A 211 17.05 2.32 -17.59
N ILE A 212 15.91 1.67 -17.43
CA ILE A 212 14.80 2.21 -16.62
C ILE A 212 14.36 1.21 -15.54
N LEU A 213 13.92 1.75 -14.43
CA LEU A 213 13.19 1.02 -13.39
C LEU A 213 11.75 1.52 -13.35
N LEU A 214 10.80 0.66 -13.67
CA LEU A 214 9.38 0.95 -13.67
C LEU A 214 8.75 0.52 -12.35
N THR A 215 8.23 1.49 -11.57
CA THR A 215 7.67 1.27 -10.23
C THR A 215 6.21 1.70 -10.10
N VAL A 216 5.51 1.80 -11.23
CA VAL A 216 4.08 2.09 -11.25
C VAL A 216 3.26 0.93 -10.70
N SER A 217 2.03 1.20 -10.26
CA SER A 217 1.13 0.16 -9.75
C SER A 217 0.78 -0.89 -10.80
N VAL A 218 0.36 -2.06 -10.35
CA VAL A 218 -0.19 -3.10 -11.22
C VAL A 218 -1.40 -2.59 -12.01
N GLY A 219 -2.28 -1.80 -11.38
CA GLY A 219 -3.44 -1.22 -12.06
C GLY A 219 -3.05 -0.35 -13.26
N VAL A 220 -2.00 0.44 -13.15
CA VAL A 220 -1.46 1.23 -14.28
C VAL A 220 -0.91 0.33 -15.38
N LEU A 221 -0.21 -0.76 -15.04
CA LEU A 221 0.26 -1.72 -16.04
C LEU A 221 -0.90 -2.46 -16.74
N GLN A 222 -1.92 -2.86 -15.98
CA GLN A 222 -3.11 -3.53 -16.51
C GLN A 222 -3.98 -2.61 -17.38
N SER A 223 -3.97 -1.30 -17.14
CA SER A 223 -4.74 -0.33 -17.92
C SER A 223 -4.20 -0.08 -19.33
N ASN A 224 -2.98 -0.58 -19.63
CA ASN A 224 -2.26 -0.30 -20.87
C ASN A 224 -2.08 1.21 -21.17
N SER A 225 -2.07 2.05 -20.14
CA SER A 225 -1.85 3.50 -20.28
C SER A 225 -0.41 3.85 -20.63
N ILE A 226 0.54 2.93 -20.43
CA ILE A 226 1.93 3.01 -20.89
C ILE A 226 2.12 2.04 -22.05
N LYS A 227 2.48 2.54 -23.21
CA LYS A 227 2.80 1.72 -24.37
C LYS A 227 4.24 1.24 -24.32
N PHE A 228 4.49 0.02 -24.73
CA PHE A 228 5.82 -0.56 -24.83
C PHE A 228 6.18 -0.87 -26.29
N SER A 229 7.38 -0.52 -26.69
CA SER A 229 7.95 -0.86 -27.98
C SER A 229 9.35 -1.50 -27.77
N PRO A 230 9.54 -2.79 -28.09
CA PRO A 230 8.55 -3.79 -28.49
C PRO A 230 7.43 -4.01 -27.44
N GLU A 231 6.31 -4.59 -27.85
CA GLU A 231 5.24 -4.97 -26.93
C GLU A 231 5.74 -5.96 -25.86
N ILE A 232 5.21 -5.87 -24.65
CA ILE A 232 5.52 -6.84 -23.59
C ILE A 232 5.11 -8.25 -24.03
N ASN A 233 5.93 -9.23 -23.67
CA ASN A 233 5.68 -10.60 -24.10
C ASN A 233 4.41 -11.20 -23.46
N ASN A 234 3.75 -12.13 -24.16
CA ASN A 234 2.53 -12.80 -23.74
C ASN A 234 2.64 -13.52 -22.37
N ARG A 235 3.85 -13.88 -21.92
CA ARG A 235 4.06 -14.52 -20.61
C ARG A 235 3.84 -13.51 -19.48
N ARG A 236 4.40 -12.31 -19.61
CA ARG A 236 4.22 -11.21 -18.66
C ARG A 236 2.80 -10.69 -18.69
N GLU A 237 2.23 -10.47 -19.88
CA GLU A 237 0.85 -10.02 -20.03
C GLU A 237 -0.13 -10.95 -19.30
N ARG A 238 0.01 -12.28 -19.50
CA ARG A 238 -0.80 -13.27 -18.77
C ARG A 238 -0.53 -13.25 -17.28
N ALA A 239 0.68 -12.96 -16.82
CA ALA A 239 0.98 -12.86 -15.40
C ALA A 239 0.32 -11.61 -14.80
N LEU A 240 0.41 -10.46 -15.45
CA LEU A 240 -0.26 -9.22 -15.04
C LEU A 240 -1.78 -9.39 -14.97
N ASN A 241 -2.40 -9.95 -16.01
CA ASN A 241 -3.85 -10.14 -16.07
C ASN A 241 -4.40 -11.14 -15.03
N ARG A 242 -3.54 -11.91 -14.36
CA ARG A 242 -3.92 -12.81 -13.25
C ARG A 242 -3.78 -12.16 -11.88
N VAL A 243 -3.17 -11.01 -11.80
CA VAL A 243 -3.07 -10.29 -10.54
C VAL A 243 -4.41 -9.62 -10.26
N GLU A 244 -5.02 -9.97 -9.15
CA GLU A 244 -6.14 -9.24 -8.62
C GLU A 244 -5.63 -8.02 -7.88
N PHE A 245 -5.86 -6.84 -8.44
CA PHE A 245 -5.51 -5.55 -7.83
C PHE A 245 -6.79 -4.88 -7.37
N LEU A 246 -6.97 -4.76 -6.05
CA LEU A 246 -8.25 -4.42 -5.44
C LEU A 246 -8.55 -2.92 -5.58
N PRO A 247 -9.73 -2.53 -6.06
CA PRO A 247 -10.23 -1.17 -5.88
C PRO A 247 -10.49 -0.91 -4.39
N GLY A 248 -10.54 0.35 -3.99
CA GLY A 248 -10.92 0.68 -2.63
C GLY A 248 -10.64 2.12 -2.26
N PHE A 249 -11.26 2.54 -1.14
CA PHE A 249 -11.15 3.88 -0.61
C PHE A 249 -11.11 3.89 0.93
N LYS A 250 -10.65 5.01 1.48
CA LYS A 250 -10.85 5.42 2.87
C LYS A 250 -11.82 6.59 2.93
N LEU A 251 -12.79 6.51 3.83
CA LEU A 251 -13.60 7.64 4.26
C LEU A 251 -13.31 7.90 5.75
N ILE A 252 -12.77 9.05 6.06
CA ILE A 252 -12.37 9.46 7.41
C ILE A 252 -13.34 10.53 7.87
N MET A 253 -14.06 10.27 8.96
CA MET A 253 -15.13 11.16 9.46
C MET A 253 -14.84 11.58 10.89
N LYS A 254 -15.17 12.85 11.21
CA LYS A 254 -14.99 13.45 12.54
C LYS A 254 -16.32 13.62 13.26
N PHE A 255 -16.33 13.27 14.55
CA PHE A 255 -17.50 13.28 15.39
C PHE A 255 -17.29 14.13 16.64
N SER A 256 -18.37 14.60 17.29
CA SER A 256 -18.33 15.40 18.51
C SER A 256 -18.16 14.58 19.78
N GLU A 257 -18.44 13.27 19.71
CA GLU A 257 -18.25 12.31 20.81
C GLU A 257 -17.91 10.93 20.27
N LYS A 258 -17.27 10.08 21.09
CA LYS A 258 -17.00 8.68 20.77
C LYS A 258 -18.22 7.82 21.11
N PHE A 259 -18.88 7.27 20.11
CA PHE A 259 -20.03 6.36 20.25
C PHE A 259 -19.71 4.93 19.72
N TYR A 260 -18.56 4.73 19.12
CA TYR A 260 -18.15 3.54 18.40
C TYR A 260 -17.05 2.76 19.14
N PRO A 261 -16.91 1.46 18.89
CA PRO A 261 -15.83 0.64 19.41
C PRO A 261 -14.49 0.91 18.70
N GLU A 262 -13.48 0.10 19.01
CA GLU A 262 -12.17 0.16 18.34
C GLU A 262 -12.24 -0.25 16.88
N ALA A 263 -13.12 -1.22 16.55
CA ALA A 263 -13.36 -1.65 15.18
C ALA A 263 -14.74 -2.32 15.02
N ILE A 264 -15.27 -2.25 13.79
CA ILE A 264 -16.48 -2.96 13.36
C ILE A 264 -16.18 -3.58 11.99
N ASP A 265 -16.32 -4.90 11.86
CA ASP A 265 -16.20 -5.63 10.63
C ASP A 265 -17.57 -5.97 10.06
N PHE A 266 -17.77 -5.72 8.77
CA PHE A 266 -19.01 -6.00 8.06
C PHE A 266 -18.92 -7.37 7.39
N SER A 267 -19.19 -8.42 8.14
CA SER A 267 -18.99 -9.81 7.74
C SER A 267 -19.85 -10.31 6.58
N ALA A 268 -20.91 -9.59 6.22
CA ALA A 268 -21.77 -9.89 5.08
C ALA A 268 -21.26 -9.31 3.76
N SER A 269 -20.25 -8.44 3.80
CA SER A 269 -19.73 -7.78 2.62
C SER A 269 -18.87 -8.71 1.75
N THR A 270 -18.86 -8.46 0.43
CA THR A 270 -18.06 -9.23 -0.54
C THR A 270 -16.71 -8.56 -0.79
N GLY A 271 -15.90 -8.45 0.20
CA GLY A 271 -14.60 -7.76 0.22
C GLY A 271 -14.33 -7.32 1.63
N ASP A 272 -13.33 -6.49 1.80
CA ASP A 272 -13.06 -5.92 3.11
C ASP A 272 -13.84 -4.62 3.25
N HIS A 273 -14.72 -4.58 4.24
CA HIS A 273 -15.55 -3.43 4.55
C HIS A 273 -15.67 -3.33 6.07
N GLY A 274 -15.17 -2.25 6.63
CA GLY A 274 -15.21 -2.10 8.08
C GLY A 274 -14.77 -0.72 8.55
N TYR A 275 -15.22 -0.39 9.76
CA TYR A 275 -14.89 0.84 10.44
C TYR A 275 -13.87 0.62 11.54
N TYR A 276 -12.96 1.56 11.73
CA TYR A 276 -11.99 1.52 12.82
C TYR A 276 -11.73 2.90 13.40
N ASP A 277 -11.41 2.93 14.68
CA ASP A 277 -10.98 4.13 15.39
C ASP A 277 -9.59 4.58 14.91
N MET A 278 -9.53 5.69 14.18
CA MET A 278 -8.27 6.26 13.70
C MET A 278 -7.40 6.78 14.85
N ALA A 279 -8.02 7.21 15.94
CA ALA A 279 -7.35 7.70 17.14
C ALA A 279 -7.00 6.60 18.16
N PHE A 280 -7.13 5.31 17.77
CA PHE A 280 -6.85 4.16 18.64
C PHE A 280 -5.51 4.29 19.38
N LYS A 281 -5.59 4.36 20.72
CA LYS A 281 -4.45 4.54 21.64
C LYS A 281 -3.52 5.74 21.34
N LYS A 282 -3.99 6.71 20.55
CA LYS A 282 -3.34 8.02 20.39
C LYS A 282 -3.80 8.96 21.49
N GLU A 283 -2.94 9.89 21.90
CA GLU A 283 -3.28 10.97 22.83
C GLU A 283 -3.98 12.10 22.07
N SER A 284 -5.27 11.89 21.73
CA SER A 284 -6.06 12.78 20.89
C SER A 284 -7.33 13.23 21.60
N GLN A 285 -7.79 14.46 21.26
CA GLN A 285 -9.10 14.98 21.63
C GLN A 285 -10.12 14.82 20.50
N ASP A 286 -9.69 14.41 19.32
CA ASP A 286 -10.52 14.20 18.16
C ASP A 286 -11.11 12.77 18.12
N PHE A 287 -12.40 12.66 17.84
CA PHE A 287 -13.09 11.38 17.64
C PHE A 287 -13.23 11.13 16.15
N ILE A 288 -12.42 10.22 15.63
CA ILE A 288 -12.28 9.96 14.20
C ILE A 288 -12.53 8.50 13.91
N LEU A 289 -13.59 8.23 13.16
CA LEU A 289 -13.92 6.89 12.67
C LEU A 289 -13.62 6.82 11.17
N THR A 290 -12.92 5.78 10.75
CA THR A 290 -12.54 5.58 9.36
C THR A 290 -13.22 4.34 8.81
N LEU A 291 -13.93 4.50 7.70
CA LEU A 291 -14.34 3.39 6.83
C LEU A 291 -13.19 3.05 5.90
N LEU A 292 -12.82 1.78 5.87
CA LEU A 292 -11.96 1.21 4.85
C LEU A 292 -12.77 0.18 4.07
N SER A 293 -12.88 0.37 2.76
CA SER A 293 -13.65 -0.51 1.90
C SER A 293 -12.86 -0.87 0.66
N THR A 294 -12.73 -2.18 0.36
CA THR A 294 -11.95 -2.69 -0.75
C THR A 294 -12.58 -3.92 -1.40
N GLY A 295 -12.11 -4.28 -2.58
CA GLY A 295 -12.65 -5.41 -3.33
C GLY A 295 -13.97 -5.08 -4.00
N LYS A 296 -14.99 -5.93 -3.83
CA LYS A 296 -16.32 -5.71 -4.41
C LYS A 296 -17.26 -4.89 -3.53
N SER A 297 -16.98 -4.81 -2.22
CA SER A 297 -17.81 -4.04 -1.29
C SER A 297 -17.96 -2.55 -1.64
N PRO A 298 -16.97 -1.88 -2.25
CA PRO A 298 -17.11 -0.49 -2.64
C PRO A 298 -18.08 -0.23 -3.78
N GLU A 299 -18.60 -1.25 -4.51
CA GLU A 299 -19.41 -1.03 -5.71
C GLU A 299 -20.62 -0.12 -5.42
N GLU A 300 -21.31 -0.32 -4.30
CA GLU A 300 -22.43 0.53 -3.90
C GLU A 300 -22.02 1.98 -3.61
N TYR A 301 -20.82 2.16 -3.01
CA TYR A 301 -20.27 3.48 -2.77
C TYR A 301 -19.73 4.13 -4.05
N PHE A 302 -19.21 3.34 -5.01
CA PHE A 302 -18.73 3.86 -6.29
C PHE A 302 -19.85 4.19 -7.27
N GLU A 303 -21.07 3.69 -7.05
CA GLU A 303 -22.29 4.14 -7.76
C GLU A 303 -22.74 5.53 -7.29
N ALA A 304 -22.26 6.01 -6.15
CA ALA A 304 -22.54 7.36 -5.68
C ALA A 304 -21.95 8.40 -6.65
N GLU A 305 -22.76 9.38 -7.02
CA GLU A 305 -22.34 10.46 -7.94
C GLU A 305 -21.52 11.54 -7.22
N THR A 306 -21.65 11.62 -5.89
CA THR A 306 -21.01 12.67 -5.07
C THR A 306 -20.42 12.13 -3.78
N GLU A 307 -19.38 12.79 -3.28
CA GLU A 307 -18.80 12.48 -1.96
C GLU A 307 -19.82 12.59 -0.82
N THR A 308 -20.81 13.49 -0.95
CA THR A 308 -21.87 13.64 0.03
C THR A 308 -22.75 12.39 0.13
N GLU A 309 -23.02 11.73 -1.00
CA GLU A 309 -23.76 10.47 -1.02
C GLU A 309 -22.97 9.35 -0.36
N ILE A 310 -21.66 9.27 -0.62
CA ILE A 310 -20.75 8.32 0.05
C ILE A 310 -20.80 8.50 1.58
N VAL A 311 -20.67 9.75 2.06
CA VAL A 311 -20.75 10.07 3.49
C VAL A 311 -22.13 9.70 4.05
N SER A 312 -23.21 10.01 3.32
CA SER A 312 -24.58 9.73 3.77
C SER A 312 -24.82 8.22 3.89
N SER A 313 -24.31 7.43 2.97
CA SER A 313 -24.40 5.96 3.04
C SER A 313 -23.69 5.40 4.25
N ALA A 314 -22.46 5.87 4.52
CA ALA A 314 -21.69 5.47 5.71
C ALA A 314 -22.39 5.88 7.03
N LEU A 315 -22.97 7.07 7.09
CA LEU A 315 -23.73 7.50 8.26
C LEU A 315 -25.00 6.64 8.47
N MET A 316 -25.72 6.27 7.39
CA MET A 316 -26.89 5.39 7.48
C MET A 316 -26.52 4.00 7.99
N GLU A 317 -25.42 3.39 7.51
CA GLU A 317 -24.94 2.11 8.03
C GLU A 317 -24.64 2.17 9.54
N LEU A 318 -23.96 3.22 9.96
CA LEU A 318 -23.64 3.41 11.38
C LEU A 318 -24.89 3.72 12.22
N ASP A 319 -25.86 4.43 11.67
CA ASP A 319 -27.10 4.76 12.36
C ASP A 319 -27.99 3.53 12.59
N GLU A 320 -27.95 2.52 11.69
CA GLU A 320 -28.62 1.24 11.91
C GLU A 320 -28.06 0.51 13.14
N ILE A 321 -26.73 0.59 13.38
CA ILE A 321 -26.07 -0.05 14.51
C ILE A 321 -26.26 0.78 15.79
N PHE A 322 -26.13 2.12 15.68
CA PHE A 322 -26.04 3.02 16.82
C PHE A 322 -27.27 3.94 17.00
N GLU A 323 -28.44 3.55 16.47
CA GLU A 323 -29.72 4.20 16.70
C GLU A 323 -29.70 5.73 16.42
N GLY A 324 -29.07 6.13 15.29
CA GLY A 324 -28.99 7.53 14.86
C GLY A 324 -27.86 8.35 15.51
N LYS A 325 -26.98 7.72 16.28
CA LYS A 325 -25.86 8.40 16.95
C LYS A 325 -24.84 8.96 15.96
N ALA A 326 -24.56 8.25 14.88
CA ALA A 326 -23.59 8.69 13.90
C ALA A 326 -24.01 10.04 13.28
N SER A 327 -25.21 10.12 12.72
CA SER A 327 -25.74 11.36 12.14
C SER A 327 -25.86 12.49 13.16
N SER A 328 -26.25 12.18 14.40
CA SER A 328 -26.46 13.21 15.43
C SER A 328 -25.15 13.80 15.98
N THR A 329 -24.04 13.10 15.89
CA THR A 329 -22.72 13.52 16.40
C THR A 329 -21.74 13.92 15.31
N TYR A 330 -22.07 13.66 14.03
CA TYR A 330 -21.24 14.01 12.89
C TYR A 330 -21.02 15.54 12.80
N LEU A 331 -19.76 15.97 12.65
CA LEU A 331 -19.38 17.39 12.60
C LEU A 331 -19.46 18.00 11.19
N GLY A 332 -19.80 17.20 10.17
CA GLY A 332 -19.76 17.65 8.78
C GLY A 332 -18.36 17.68 8.17
N GLU A 333 -17.37 17.12 8.85
CA GLU A 333 -15.98 17.08 8.42
C GLU A 333 -15.58 15.68 8.00
N TYR A 334 -15.00 15.56 6.79
CA TYR A 334 -14.54 14.27 6.26
C TYR A 334 -13.37 14.42 5.29
N ILE A 335 -12.66 13.32 5.08
CA ILE A 335 -11.70 13.13 3.99
C ILE A 335 -12.08 11.84 3.27
N ILE A 336 -12.19 11.90 1.94
CA ILE A 336 -12.27 10.72 1.08
C ILE A 336 -10.95 10.57 0.32
N ARG A 337 -10.39 9.37 0.36
CA ARG A 337 -9.25 9.01 -0.44
C ARG A 337 -9.56 7.75 -1.26
N ASP A 338 -9.99 7.98 -2.49
CA ASP A 338 -10.27 6.92 -3.47
C ASP A 338 -9.00 6.54 -4.23
N TRP A 339 -8.45 5.38 -3.89
CA TRP A 339 -7.28 4.82 -4.56
C TRP A 339 -7.69 3.99 -5.79
N GLY A 340 -8.92 3.49 -5.81
CA GLY A 340 -9.48 2.67 -6.90
C GLY A 340 -9.60 3.44 -8.19
N ASN A 341 -10.11 4.67 -8.13
CA ASN A 341 -10.33 5.55 -9.28
C ASN A 341 -9.21 6.58 -9.49
N HIS A 342 -8.16 6.58 -8.65
CA HIS A 342 -7.06 7.50 -8.83
C HIS A 342 -6.24 7.16 -10.09
N GLU A 343 -6.15 8.09 -11.04
CA GLU A 343 -5.59 7.91 -12.41
C GLU A 343 -4.24 7.18 -12.44
N PHE A 344 -3.36 7.44 -11.45
CA PHE A 344 -2.00 6.92 -11.43
C PHE A 344 -1.77 5.81 -10.40
N THR A 345 -2.85 5.24 -9.84
CA THR A 345 -2.77 4.07 -8.95
C THR A 345 -3.72 2.96 -9.36
N LEU A 346 -4.97 3.27 -9.71
CA LEU A 346 -6.01 2.35 -10.18
C LEU A 346 -6.20 1.14 -9.27
N GLY A 347 -6.11 1.35 -7.95
CA GLY A 347 -6.29 0.31 -6.93
C GLY A 347 -5.51 0.57 -5.65
N THR A 348 -5.79 -0.24 -4.63
CA THR A 348 -5.23 -0.16 -3.28
C THR A 348 -3.99 -1.03 -3.11
N TRP A 349 -4.14 -2.36 -3.21
CA TRP A 349 -3.08 -3.36 -3.12
C TRP A 349 -3.48 -4.64 -3.86
N THR A 350 -2.50 -5.53 -4.06
CA THR A 350 -2.73 -6.85 -4.66
C THR A 350 -3.36 -7.81 -3.65
N ASN A 351 -4.34 -8.61 -4.09
CA ASN A 351 -4.84 -9.70 -3.27
C ASN A 351 -3.92 -10.94 -3.40
N ALA A 352 -2.99 -11.09 -2.46
CA ALA A 352 -2.05 -12.21 -2.47
C ALA A 352 -2.75 -13.57 -2.24
N ALA A 353 -3.92 -13.60 -1.60
CA ALA A 353 -4.62 -14.83 -1.31
C ALA A 353 -5.20 -15.50 -2.56
N THR A 354 -5.65 -14.72 -3.54
CA THR A 354 -6.17 -15.23 -4.82
C THR A 354 -5.06 -15.47 -5.83
N ASN A 355 -3.89 -14.90 -5.63
CA ASN A 355 -2.77 -14.92 -6.56
C ASN A 355 -1.91 -16.19 -6.52
N LYS A 356 -2.38 -17.30 -5.96
CA LYS A 356 -1.63 -18.58 -5.85
C LYS A 356 -1.04 -19.11 -7.18
N ASN A 357 -1.51 -18.59 -8.31
CA ASN A 357 -1.12 -19.03 -9.65
C ASN A 357 -0.49 -17.94 -10.50
N PHE A 358 -0.19 -16.76 -9.98
CA PHE A 358 0.52 -15.77 -10.78
C PHE A 358 2.03 -16.09 -10.82
N ASN A 359 2.63 -15.74 -11.93
CA ASN A 359 4.04 -16.06 -12.17
C ASN A 359 4.91 -14.85 -11.82
N LEU A 360 5.37 -14.78 -10.55
CA LEU A 360 6.22 -13.68 -10.06
C LEU A 360 7.50 -13.54 -10.89
N ASN A 361 8.12 -14.65 -11.32
CA ASN A 361 9.30 -14.58 -12.16
C ASN A 361 9.01 -13.89 -13.51
N ALA A 362 7.80 -14.07 -14.07
CA ALA A 362 7.43 -13.36 -15.30
C ALA A 362 7.17 -11.87 -15.06
N LEU A 363 6.78 -11.48 -13.85
CA LEU A 363 6.60 -10.05 -13.46
C LEU A 363 7.93 -9.37 -13.16
N ASN A 364 8.92 -10.11 -12.67
CA ASN A 364 10.21 -9.54 -12.29
C ASN A 364 11.25 -9.59 -13.43
N GLU A 365 11.09 -10.47 -14.41
CA GLU A 365 12.01 -10.58 -15.55
C GLU A 365 12.20 -9.23 -16.25
N SER A 366 13.43 -8.79 -16.48
CA SER A 366 13.71 -7.57 -17.23
C SER A 366 13.30 -7.70 -18.70
N LEU A 367 13.04 -6.59 -19.40
CA LEU A 367 12.87 -6.55 -20.84
C LEU A 367 14.22 -6.15 -21.45
N ASP A 368 14.83 -7.08 -22.15
CA ASP A 368 16.10 -6.95 -22.89
C ASP A 368 17.25 -6.36 -22.02
N GLY A 369 17.25 -6.61 -20.70
CA GLY A 369 18.23 -6.03 -19.78
C GLY A 369 18.21 -4.50 -19.69
N LYS A 370 17.10 -3.86 -20.10
CA LYS A 370 16.95 -2.40 -20.14
C LYS A 370 15.79 -1.89 -19.32
N VAL A 371 14.68 -2.62 -19.24
CA VAL A 371 13.48 -2.24 -18.47
C VAL A 371 13.31 -3.21 -17.31
N TYR A 372 13.42 -2.71 -16.09
CA TYR A 372 13.29 -3.46 -14.84
C TYR A 372 12.01 -3.05 -14.12
N PHE A 373 11.50 -3.88 -13.23
CA PHE A 373 10.22 -3.70 -12.56
C PHE A 373 10.36 -3.86 -11.06
N ALA A 374 9.72 -2.96 -10.29
CA ALA A 374 9.62 -3.08 -8.85
C ALA A 374 8.28 -2.51 -8.34
N GLY A 375 7.84 -2.98 -7.20
CA GLY A 375 6.58 -2.58 -6.58
C GLY A 375 6.20 -3.55 -5.47
N GLU A 376 5.07 -3.31 -4.81
CA GLU A 376 4.63 -4.11 -3.67
C GLU A 376 4.35 -5.58 -4.00
N ILE A 377 4.07 -5.89 -5.28
CA ILE A 377 3.86 -7.26 -5.75
C ILE A 377 5.18 -8.00 -6.07
N ASN A 378 6.25 -7.25 -6.35
CA ASN A 378 7.48 -7.80 -6.91
C ASN A 378 8.40 -8.44 -5.85
N ASP A 379 8.18 -8.19 -4.56
CA ASP A 379 8.87 -8.91 -3.49
C ASP A 379 8.21 -10.28 -3.23
N PRO A 380 9.00 -11.38 -3.15
CA PRO A 380 8.42 -12.71 -2.98
C PRO A 380 7.89 -13.00 -1.56
N HIS A 381 8.23 -12.19 -0.58
CA HIS A 381 7.99 -12.48 0.83
C HIS A 381 7.11 -11.45 1.55
N HIS A 382 7.14 -10.19 1.09
CA HIS A 382 6.46 -9.06 1.75
C HIS A 382 5.49 -8.34 0.82
N GLN A 383 4.80 -9.10 -0.03
CA GLN A 383 3.77 -8.54 -0.93
C GLN A 383 2.69 -7.78 -0.14
N MET A 384 1.97 -6.90 -0.81
CA MET A 384 0.85 -6.10 -0.27
C MET A 384 1.24 -4.99 0.72
N GLY A 385 2.52 -4.77 0.98
CA GLY A 385 2.96 -3.84 2.01
C GLY A 385 4.10 -2.92 1.58
N VAL A 386 4.29 -1.87 2.38
CA VAL A 386 5.38 -0.90 2.19
C VAL A 386 6.77 -1.58 2.27
N PRO A 387 6.99 -2.52 3.21
CA PRO A 387 8.25 -3.27 3.25
C PRO A 387 8.57 -3.98 1.93
N GLY A 388 7.60 -4.66 1.34
CA GLY A 388 7.77 -5.34 0.05
C GLY A 388 8.08 -4.38 -1.09
N ALA A 389 7.42 -3.22 -1.11
CA ALA A 389 7.72 -2.19 -2.09
C ALA A 389 9.17 -1.69 -1.98
N ILE A 390 9.67 -1.41 -0.78
CA ILE A 390 11.05 -0.98 -0.54
C ILE A 390 12.05 -2.07 -0.95
N LEU A 391 11.82 -3.32 -0.50
CA LEU A 391 12.69 -4.45 -0.78
C LEU A 391 12.74 -4.78 -2.27
N SER A 392 11.61 -4.73 -2.97
CA SER A 392 11.59 -4.93 -4.42
C SER A 392 12.38 -3.85 -5.15
N GLY A 393 12.33 -2.61 -4.68
CA GLY A 393 13.17 -1.53 -5.20
C GLY A 393 14.66 -1.84 -5.06
N TYR A 394 15.08 -2.37 -3.92
CA TYR A 394 16.46 -2.81 -3.69
C TYR A 394 16.88 -3.98 -4.57
N LEU A 395 16.03 -4.99 -4.68
CA LEU A 395 16.31 -6.17 -5.50
C LEU A 395 16.47 -5.79 -6.98
N SER A 396 15.52 -5.03 -7.50
CA SER A 396 15.50 -4.67 -8.92
C SER A 396 16.60 -3.69 -9.30
N ILE A 397 16.95 -2.74 -8.42
CA ILE A 397 18.08 -1.84 -8.71
C ILE A 397 19.43 -2.57 -8.62
N ASN A 398 19.56 -3.55 -7.72
CA ASN A 398 20.75 -4.40 -7.67
C ASN A 398 20.91 -5.20 -8.97
N GLU A 399 19.84 -5.84 -9.45
CA GLU A 399 19.84 -6.54 -10.74
C GLU A 399 20.20 -5.58 -11.88
N LEU A 400 19.54 -4.42 -11.97
CA LEU A 400 19.79 -3.41 -12.99
C LEU A 400 21.26 -2.97 -13.04
N LEU A 401 21.93 -2.84 -11.90
CA LEU A 401 23.31 -2.34 -11.81
C LEU A 401 24.36 -3.44 -12.00
N THR A 402 23.99 -4.72 -11.92
CA THR A 402 24.91 -5.86 -12.04
C THR A 402 24.82 -6.59 -13.38
N ASP A 403 23.74 -6.43 -14.14
CA ASP A 403 23.57 -6.89 -15.52
C ASP A 403 24.33 -5.97 -16.51
#